data_90466e9cfe1977e1399458e01b2d345b
#
_entry.id   90466e9cfe1977e1399458e01b2d345b
#
_cell.length_a   1.000
_cell.length_b   1.000
_cell.length_c   1.000
_cell.angle_alpha   90.00
_cell.angle_beta   90.00
_cell.angle_gamma   90.00
#
_symmetry.space_group_name_H-M   'P 1'
#
loop_
_entity.id
_entity.type
_entity.pdbx_description
1 polymer ?
#
loop_
_entity_poly.entity_id
_entity_poly.type
_entity_poly.pdbx_seq_one_letter_code
_entity_poly.pdbx_strand_id
1 'polypeptide(L)'
;MQWLDKQDGSQPFYGLFTYTIPHAELVQPEDSILLAYKAKFCEDKSFGGQDASWYHAIGNVHAQFAAMITRLDAYVGQIMDLLERKGLADNTILIFTSDNGPHEEGGADPTFFNRDGVLKGLKRSCHEGGIRIPFIVRWPGHVPAGLKNDHPIAFYDIMPTFCDIIGEQDYVAKYRNPRLGEQDYFDGISFLPTLLGNDAQQQSHDYLYWEFNETNQIAVRQGNWKLIVKKGVSELYDLATDIHEDHNLAADYPEKLAELKSLVHKSHTDNPHFAVTLPK
;
A
#
# COMPACT_ATOMS: atom_id res chain seq x y z
N MET A 1 9.40 18.79 -8.40
CA MET A 1 9.14 19.45 -9.70
C MET A 1 10.42 19.88 -10.41
N GLN A 2 11.32 20.69 -9.81
CA GLN A 2 12.56 21.17 -10.46
C GLN A 2 13.46 20.07 -11.03
N TRP A 3 13.54 18.91 -10.37
CA TRP A 3 14.30 17.77 -10.89
C TRP A 3 13.65 17.17 -12.15
N LEU A 4 12.33 16.96 -12.11
CA LEU A 4 11.57 16.43 -13.26
C LEU A 4 11.61 17.39 -14.46
N ASP A 5 11.58 18.70 -14.18
CA ASP A 5 11.68 19.73 -15.22
C ASP A 5 13.01 19.70 -16.02
N LYS A 6 14.06 19.16 -15.42
CA LYS A 6 15.36 18.97 -16.09
C LYS A 6 15.46 17.74 -16.97
N GLN A 7 14.50 16.80 -16.86
CA GLN A 7 14.48 15.62 -17.72
C GLN A 7 14.02 16.01 -19.14
N ASP A 8 14.72 15.56 -20.16
CA ASP A 8 14.47 15.90 -21.57
C ASP A 8 14.21 14.68 -22.46
N GLY A 9 14.18 13.49 -21.85
CA GLY A 9 13.98 12.23 -22.56
C GLY A 9 15.23 11.68 -23.26
N SER A 10 16.37 12.36 -23.17
CA SER A 10 17.63 11.87 -23.74
C SER A 10 18.20 10.67 -23.00
N GLN A 11 17.85 10.53 -21.73
CA GLN A 11 18.20 9.40 -20.87
C GLN A 11 16.95 8.89 -20.13
N PRO A 12 16.84 7.56 -19.88
CA PRO A 12 15.82 7.02 -18.99
C PRO A 12 15.98 7.59 -17.59
N PHE A 13 14.87 7.81 -16.89
CA PHE A 13 14.88 8.26 -15.51
C PHE A 13 13.91 7.43 -14.64
N TYR A 14 14.22 7.37 -13.37
CA TYR A 14 13.33 6.86 -12.32
C TYR A 14 13.13 7.95 -11.27
N GLY A 15 11.88 8.25 -10.96
CA GLY A 15 11.52 9.25 -9.96
C GLY A 15 10.58 8.66 -8.91
N LEU A 16 11.01 8.69 -7.64
CA LEU A 16 10.17 8.31 -6.51
C LEU A 16 9.81 9.57 -5.72
N PHE A 17 8.53 9.93 -5.69
CA PHE A 17 7.99 11.09 -5.01
C PHE A 17 7.29 10.64 -3.74
N THR A 18 8.01 10.65 -2.61
CA THR A 18 7.49 10.27 -1.30
C THR A 18 6.85 11.48 -0.62
N TYR A 19 5.54 11.63 -0.78
CA TYR A 19 4.79 12.69 -0.09
C TYR A 19 4.49 12.28 1.35
N THR A 20 4.72 13.19 2.31
CA THR A 20 4.34 12.97 3.71
C THR A 20 2.83 12.99 3.88
N ILE A 21 2.11 13.86 3.15
CA ILE A 21 0.66 13.91 3.18
C ILE A 21 0.04 12.66 2.52
N PRO A 22 -1.06 12.12 3.07
CA PRO A 22 -1.93 12.65 4.13
C PRO A 22 -1.58 12.17 5.55
N HIS A 23 -0.33 11.83 5.86
CA HIS A 23 0.10 11.48 7.21
C HIS A 23 -0.08 12.67 8.19
N ALA A 24 -0.27 12.41 9.48
CA ALA A 24 -0.23 13.42 10.52
C ALA A 24 1.18 14.09 10.56
N GLU A 25 1.32 15.39 10.86
CA GLU A 25 0.26 16.27 11.37
C GLU A 25 -0.71 16.73 10.27
N LEU A 26 -1.97 16.92 10.64
CA LEU A 26 -3.00 17.36 9.69
C LEU A 26 -2.97 18.87 9.41
N VAL A 27 -2.04 19.63 10.00
CA VAL A 27 -1.97 21.09 9.88
C VAL A 27 -1.79 21.51 8.43
N GLN A 28 -2.74 22.32 7.94
CA GLN A 28 -2.71 22.84 6.58
C GLN A 28 -2.69 24.38 6.58
N PRO A 29 -2.09 25.00 5.55
CA PRO A 29 -2.18 26.45 5.35
C PRO A 29 -3.63 26.91 5.31
N GLU A 30 -3.92 28.08 5.94
CA GLU A 30 -5.26 28.67 5.93
C GLU A 30 -5.49 29.46 4.64
N ASP A 31 -5.66 28.73 3.56
CA ASP A 31 -5.91 29.23 2.22
C ASP A 31 -7.31 28.86 1.71
N SER A 32 -7.58 29.18 0.45
CA SER A 32 -8.88 28.93 -0.19
C SER A 32 -9.32 27.46 -0.14
N ILE A 33 -8.38 26.49 -0.19
CA ILE A 33 -8.69 25.06 -0.14
C ILE A 33 -9.22 24.71 1.26
N LEU A 34 -8.47 25.04 2.30
CA LEU A 34 -8.88 24.75 3.68
C LEU A 34 -10.16 25.49 4.05
N LEU A 35 -10.28 26.78 3.70
CA LEU A 35 -11.47 27.58 3.99
C LEU A 35 -12.73 27.01 3.32
N ALA A 36 -12.61 26.48 2.08
CA ALA A 36 -13.72 25.82 1.40
C ALA A 36 -14.20 24.58 2.16
N TYR A 37 -13.28 23.76 2.69
CA TYR A 37 -13.65 22.58 3.48
C TYR A 37 -14.18 22.94 4.87
N LYS A 38 -13.64 23.95 5.54
CA LYS A 38 -14.20 24.49 6.78
C LYS A 38 -15.67 24.92 6.58
N ALA A 39 -15.95 25.67 5.51
CA ALA A 39 -17.31 26.08 5.17
C ALA A 39 -18.23 24.89 4.79
N LYS A 40 -17.69 23.87 4.12
CA LYS A 40 -18.45 22.70 3.69
C LYS A 40 -18.85 21.79 4.85
N PHE A 41 -17.95 21.54 5.78
CA PHE A 41 -18.21 20.58 6.87
C PHE A 41 -18.84 21.26 8.09
N CYS A 42 -18.61 22.57 8.30
CA CYS A 42 -19.13 23.35 9.44
C CYS A 42 -18.91 22.63 10.78
N GLU A 43 -17.75 22.00 10.95
CA GLU A 43 -17.42 21.23 12.13
C GLU A 43 -16.66 22.04 13.18
N ASP A 44 -16.81 21.65 14.44
CA ASP A 44 -16.00 22.11 15.57
C ASP A 44 -15.05 21.05 16.12
N LYS A 45 -15.00 19.87 15.49
CA LYS A 45 -14.13 18.75 15.91
C LYS A 45 -12.67 19.18 15.89
N SER A 46 -12.02 18.97 17.02
CA SER A 46 -10.61 19.29 17.21
C SER A 46 -9.85 18.08 17.74
N PHE A 47 -8.55 18.09 17.50
CA PHE A 47 -7.58 17.16 18.09
C PHE A 47 -6.60 17.98 18.94
N GLY A 48 -6.19 17.43 20.08
CA GLY A 48 -5.21 18.07 20.96
C GLY A 48 -5.68 18.16 22.41
N GLY A 49 -4.93 18.86 23.24
CA GLY A 49 -5.08 18.92 24.68
C GLY A 49 -4.08 18.00 25.39
N GLN A 50 -4.45 17.44 26.57
CA GLN A 50 -3.52 16.65 27.38
C GLN A 50 -3.08 15.32 26.72
N ASP A 51 -3.86 14.81 25.77
CA ASP A 51 -3.61 13.53 25.06
C ASP A 51 -2.77 13.70 23.77
N ALA A 52 -2.48 14.94 23.37
CA ALA A 52 -1.71 15.22 22.16
C ALA A 52 -0.20 15.29 22.45
N SER A 53 0.39 14.16 22.84
CA SER A 53 1.83 14.11 23.20
C SER A 53 2.77 14.21 21.99
N TRP A 54 2.31 13.87 20.78
CA TRP A 54 3.14 13.76 19.57
C TRP A 54 2.79 14.75 18.47
N TYR A 55 1.54 15.24 18.40
CA TYR A 55 1.04 16.07 17.32
C TYR A 55 0.44 17.36 17.88
N HIS A 56 0.56 18.47 17.14
CA HIS A 56 0.00 19.75 17.55
C HIS A 56 -1.53 19.71 17.63
N ALA A 57 -2.07 20.48 18.58
CA ALA A 57 -3.51 20.71 18.68
C ALA A 57 -4.03 21.41 17.41
N ILE A 58 -5.12 20.94 16.87
CA ILE A 58 -5.68 21.43 15.62
C ILE A 58 -7.21 21.36 15.63
N GLY A 59 -7.86 22.38 15.10
CA GLY A 59 -9.31 22.41 14.87
C GLY A 59 -9.69 22.00 13.45
N ASN A 60 -10.98 21.70 13.26
CA ASN A 60 -11.54 21.32 11.96
C ASN A 60 -10.81 20.16 11.28
N VAL A 61 -10.59 19.08 12.02
CA VAL A 61 -9.72 17.96 11.61
C VAL A 61 -10.13 17.30 10.29
N HIS A 62 -11.42 17.18 10.01
CA HIS A 62 -11.91 16.64 8.74
C HIS A 62 -11.62 17.60 7.59
N ALA A 63 -11.79 18.91 7.78
CA ALA A 63 -11.45 19.92 6.77
C ALA A 63 -9.94 19.93 6.47
N GLN A 64 -9.10 19.80 7.51
CA GLN A 64 -7.66 19.69 7.37
C GLN A 64 -7.27 18.47 6.54
N PHE A 65 -7.82 17.28 6.88
CA PHE A 65 -7.55 16.04 6.15
C PHE A 65 -8.00 16.12 4.68
N ALA A 66 -9.20 16.63 4.42
CA ALA A 66 -9.71 16.82 3.06
C ALA A 66 -8.84 17.78 2.24
N ALA A 67 -8.34 18.85 2.87
CA ALA A 67 -7.42 19.77 2.22
C ALA A 67 -6.08 19.09 1.87
N MET A 68 -5.56 18.20 2.73
CA MET A 68 -4.36 17.40 2.42
C MET A 68 -4.57 16.54 1.18
N ILE A 69 -5.68 15.79 1.10
CA ILE A 69 -5.99 14.94 -0.05
C ILE A 69 -6.11 15.76 -1.33
N THR A 70 -6.79 16.91 -1.27
CA THR A 70 -6.90 17.81 -2.43
C THR A 70 -5.54 18.32 -2.90
N ARG A 71 -4.62 18.62 -1.98
CA ARG A 71 -3.25 19.03 -2.34
C ARG A 71 -2.45 17.89 -2.95
N LEU A 72 -2.57 16.69 -2.40
CA LEU A 72 -1.92 15.50 -2.96
C LEU A 72 -2.38 15.25 -4.38
N ASP A 73 -3.68 15.31 -4.64
CA ASP A 73 -4.27 15.19 -5.97
C ASP A 73 -3.72 16.26 -6.93
N ALA A 74 -3.68 17.52 -6.48
CA ALA A 74 -3.12 18.62 -7.25
C ALA A 74 -1.61 18.44 -7.56
N TYR A 75 -0.83 17.85 -6.65
CA TYR A 75 0.59 17.56 -6.90
C TYR A 75 0.78 16.46 -7.96
N VAL A 76 -0.06 15.43 -7.94
CA VAL A 76 -0.09 14.40 -9.00
C VAL A 76 -0.45 15.05 -10.33
N GLY A 77 -1.49 15.90 -10.36
CA GLY A 77 -1.87 16.67 -11.56
C GLY A 77 -0.71 17.50 -12.11
N GLN A 78 0.04 18.22 -11.26
CA GLN A 78 1.22 19.00 -11.67
C GLN A 78 2.32 18.14 -12.30
N ILE A 79 2.53 16.91 -11.81
CA ILE A 79 3.47 15.95 -12.40
C ILE A 79 2.99 15.57 -13.80
N MET A 80 1.71 15.20 -13.93
CA MET A 80 1.10 14.83 -15.21
C MET A 80 1.21 15.97 -16.23
N ASP A 81 0.83 17.18 -15.85
CA ASP A 81 0.90 18.36 -16.69
C ASP A 81 2.34 18.67 -17.13
N LEU A 82 3.32 18.46 -16.26
CA LEU A 82 4.72 18.68 -16.62
C LEU A 82 5.21 17.64 -17.63
N LEU A 83 4.87 16.37 -17.44
CA LEU A 83 5.22 15.30 -18.39
C LEU A 83 4.59 15.56 -19.77
N GLU A 84 3.33 15.99 -19.83
CA GLU A 84 2.64 16.37 -21.06
C GLU A 84 3.36 17.55 -21.76
N ARG A 85 3.60 18.65 -21.05
CA ARG A 85 4.28 19.83 -21.61
C ARG A 85 5.68 19.53 -22.17
N LYS A 86 6.35 18.52 -21.60
CA LYS A 86 7.68 18.09 -22.02
C LYS A 86 7.66 17.02 -23.12
N GLY A 87 6.48 16.54 -23.52
CA GLY A 87 6.34 15.46 -24.49
C GLY A 87 6.85 14.12 -23.98
N LEU A 88 6.90 13.93 -22.66
CA LEU A 88 7.40 12.70 -22.02
C LEU A 88 6.27 11.76 -21.57
N ALA A 89 5.02 12.22 -21.59
CA ALA A 89 3.88 11.51 -21.01
C ALA A 89 3.63 10.13 -21.63
N ASP A 90 3.79 10.01 -22.94
CA ASP A 90 3.53 8.76 -23.67
C ASP A 90 4.64 7.71 -23.46
N ASN A 91 5.82 8.15 -23.03
CA ASN A 91 6.95 7.25 -22.73
C ASN A 91 7.29 7.22 -21.23
N THR A 92 6.31 7.46 -20.40
CA THR A 92 6.46 7.43 -18.92
C THR A 92 5.40 6.56 -18.29
N ILE A 93 5.83 5.64 -17.42
CA ILE A 93 4.95 4.91 -16.54
C ILE A 93 4.78 5.74 -15.28
N LEU A 94 3.56 6.18 -15.00
CA LEU A 94 3.20 6.90 -13.78
C LEU A 94 2.41 5.96 -12.87
N ILE A 95 2.94 5.74 -11.66
CA ILE A 95 2.30 4.90 -10.65
C ILE A 95 1.93 5.77 -9.45
N PHE A 96 0.67 5.70 -9.02
CA PHE A 96 0.20 6.25 -7.76
C PHE A 96 -0.14 5.12 -6.82
N THR A 97 0.42 5.16 -5.61
CA THR A 97 0.18 4.15 -4.58
C THR A 97 0.40 4.74 -3.18
N SER A 98 0.21 3.92 -2.13
CA SER A 98 0.46 4.25 -0.74
C SER A 98 1.31 3.16 -0.09
N ASP A 99 1.91 3.44 1.06
CA ASP A 99 2.71 2.48 1.84
C ASP A 99 1.88 1.62 2.78
N ASN A 100 0.71 2.11 3.22
CA ASN A 100 -0.24 1.41 4.08
C ASN A 100 -1.67 1.93 3.90
N GLY A 101 -2.61 1.25 4.53
CA GLY A 101 -3.99 1.68 4.61
C GLY A 101 -4.19 2.96 5.43
N PRO A 102 -5.44 3.47 5.55
CA PRO A 102 -5.73 4.72 6.24
C PRO A 102 -5.32 4.70 7.72
N HIS A 103 -5.01 5.88 8.26
CA HIS A 103 -4.61 6.05 9.67
C HIS A 103 -5.64 6.87 10.46
N GLU A 104 -5.53 6.84 11.78
CA GLU A 104 -6.35 7.61 12.73
C GLU A 104 -5.52 8.66 13.51
N GLU A 105 -4.26 8.85 13.14
CA GLU A 105 -3.31 9.69 13.86
C GLU A 105 -3.64 11.18 13.67
N GLY A 106 -3.31 11.98 14.71
CA GLY A 106 -3.48 13.44 14.67
C GLY A 106 -4.94 13.91 14.58
N GLY A 107 -5.89 13.05 14.96
CA GLY A 107 -7.34 13.34 14.88
C GLY A 107 -7.98 12.96 13.55
N ALA A 108 -7.25 12.31 12.64
CA ALA A 108 -7.84 11.76 11.45
C ALA A 108 -8.92 10.74 11.80
N ASP A 109 -10.10 10.88 11.21
CA ASP A 109 -11.25 10.02 11.50
C ASP A 109 -11.55 9.15 10.27
N PRO A 110 -11.19 7.85 10.30
CA PRO A 110 -11.46 6.95 9.19
C PRO A 110 -12.95 6.77 8.91
N THR A 111 -13.80 6.88 9.94
CA THR A 111 -15.24 6.65 9.79
C THR A 111 -15.95 7.79 9.09
N PHE A 112 -15.52 9.04 9.32
CA PHE A 112 -16.14 10.23 8.69
C PHE A 112 -16.09 10.18 7.17
N PHE A 113 -14.98 9.71 6.60
CA PHE A 113 -14.81 9.61 5.15
C PHE A 113 -15.04 8.21 4.61
N ASN A 114 -15.42 7.24 5.47
CA ASN A 114 -15.50 5.82 5.09
C ASN A 114 -14.22 5.35 4.34
N ARG A 115 -13.05 5.69 4.88
CA ARG A 115 -11.76 5.53 4.18
C ARG A 115 -11.31 4.08 4.01
N ASP A 116 -11.75 3.20 4.90
CA ASP A 116 -11.57 1.74 4.84
C ASP A 116 -12.59 1.07 3.92
N GLY A 117 -13.66 1.78 3.55
CA GLY A 117 -14.71 1.27 2.67
C GLY A 117 -15.39 0.05 3.29
N VAL A 118 -15.24 -1.09 2.60
CA VAL A 118 -15.74 -2.40 3.05
C VAL A 118 -14.65 -3.24 3.72
N LEU A 119 -13.46 -2.69 3.93
CA LEU A 119 -12.32 -3.42 4.49
C LEU A 119 -12.18 -3.14 5.98
N LYS A 120 -11.75 -4.13 6.74
CA LYS A 120 -11.49 -4.02 8.17
C LYS A 120 -10.06 -3.61 8.45
N GLY A 121 -9.87 -2.81 9.50
CA GLY A 121 -8.56 -2.40 9.98
C GLY A 121 -8.04 -1.13 9.32
N LEU A 122 -6.97 -0.62 9.89
CA LEU A 122 -6.28 0.61 9.52
C LEU A 122 -4.78 0.36 9.51
N LYS A 123 -3.97 1.37 9.21
CA LYS A 123 -2.52 1.36 9.43
C LYS A 123 -2.18 0.66 10.75
N ARG A 124 -1.15 -0.15 10.78
CA ARG A 124 -0.72 -1.04 11.87
C ARG A 124 -1.58 -2.28 12.08
N SER A 125 -2.46 -2.60 11.14
CA SER A 125 -3.24 -3.83 11.15
C SER A 125 -2.89 -4.71 9.95
N CYS A 126 -2.83 -6.04 10.15
CA CYS A 126 -2.72 -6.99 9.06
C CYS A 126 -4.09 -7.39 8.45
N HIS A 127 -5.20 -6.80 8.90
CA HIS A 127 -6.47 -6.88 8.18
C HIS A 127 -6.40 -6.16 6.83
N GLU A 128 -7.30 -6.51 5.91
CA GLU A 128 -7.29 -5.98 4.53
C GLU A 128 -7.24 -4.44 4.48
N GLY A 129 -7.96 -3.73 5.37
CA GLY A 129 -7.96 -2.27 5.42
C GLY A 129 -6.61 -1.65 5.84
N GLY A 130 -5.75 -2.41 6.52
CA GLY A 130 -4.40 -1.94 6.87
C GLY A 130 -3.34 -2.19 5.80
N ILE A 131 -3.53 -3.22 4.96
CA ILE A 131 -2.53 -3.68 3.98
C ILE A 131 -2.94 -3.49 2.53
N ARG A 132 -4.25 -3.42 2.22
CA ARG A 132 -4.73 -3.18 0.86
C ARG A 132 -4.72 -1.69 0.57
N ILE A 133 -3.92 -1.28 -0.39
CA ILE A 133 -3.63 0.10 -0.75
C ILE A 133 -4.11 0.42 -2.17
N PRO A 134 -4.36 1.70 -2.50
CA PRO A 134 -4.60 2.10 -3.89
C PRO A 134 -3.37 1.79 -4.74
N PHE A 135 -3.60 1.30 -5.96
CA PHE A 135 -2.56 1.11 -6.96
C PHE A 135 -3.12 1.48 -8.33
N ILE A 136 -2.64 2.59 -8.88
CA ILE A 136 -3.14 3.15 -10.15
C ILE A 136 -1.94 3.33 -11.07
N VAL A 137 -2.05 2.82 -12.29
CA VAL A 137 -0.99 2.91 -13.31
C VAL A 137 -1.51 3.65 -14.54
N ARG A 138 -0.74 4.63 -15.00
CA ARG A 138 -0.91 5.28 -16.30
C ARG A 138 0.31 5.00 -17.16
N TRP A 139 0.11 4.32 -18.28
CA TRP A 139 1.14 4.06 -19.28
C TRP A 139 0.48 4.06 -20.67
N PRO A 140 0.37 5.22 -21.32
CA PRO A 140 -0.33 5.36 -22.58
C PRO A 140 0.22 4.44 -23.67
N GLY A 141 -0.68 3.85 -24.46
CA GLY A 141 -0.31 2.90 -25.52
C GLY A 141 0.07 1.49 -25.06
N HIS A 142 0.22 1.26 -23.75
CA HIS A 142 0.58 -0.04 -23.17
C HIS A 142 -0.50 -0.58 -22.21
N VAL A 143 -0.85 0.18 -21.18
CA VAL A 143 -1.92 -0.21 -20.24
C VAL A 143 -3.26 0.24 -20.80
N PRO A 144 -4.23 -0.67 -20.98
CA PRO A 144 -5.57 -0.33 -21.45
C PRO A 144 -6.27 0.67 -20.52
N ALA A 145 -6.83 1.73 -21.08
CA ALA A 145 -7.55 2.72 -20.30
C ALA A 145 -8.79 2.11 -19.62
N GLY A 146 -8.97 2.40 -18.34
CA GLY A 146 -10.10 1.91 -17.55
C GLY A 146 -10.01 0.43 -17.15
N LEU A 147 -8.88 -0.24 -17.40
CA LEU A 147 -8.64 -1.59 -16.91
C LEU A 147 -8.76 -1.64 -15.38
N LYS A 148 -9.51 -2.62 -14.88
CA LYS A 148 -9.56 -2.99 -13.46
C LYS A 148 -9.16 -4.44 -13.34
N ASN A 149 -8.33 -4.75 -12.36
CA ASN A 149 -7.83 -6.10 -12.14
C ASN A 149 -7.76 -6.39 -10.65
N ASP A 150 -8.13 -7.60 -10.26
CA ASP A 150 -8.15 -8.06 -8.86
C ASP A 150 -6.94 -8.97 -8.53
N HIS A 151 -5.97 -9.08 -9.42
CA HIS A 151 -4.76 -9.86 -9.18
C HIS A 151 -3.99 -9.28 -7.99
N PRO A 152 -3.75 -10.07 -6.92
CA PRO A 152 -2.99 -9.58 -5.76
C PRO A 152 -1.52 -9.36 -6.12
N ILE A 153 -1.03 -8.17 -5.85
CA ILE A 153 0.38 -7.78 -5.99
C ILE A 153 0.92 -7.24 -4.68
N ALA A 154 2.24 -7.25 -4.53
CA ALA A 154 2.94 -6.68 -3.41
C ALA A 154 4.08 -5.75 -3.87
N PHE A 155 4.62 -4.92 -2.97
CA PHE A 155 5.69 -3.97 -3.35
C PHE A 155 6.94 -4.66 -3.90
N TYR A 156 7.26 -5.86 -3.44
CA TYR A 156 8.40 -6.61 -3.95
C TYR A 156 8.24 -7.10 -5.40
N ASP A 157 7.01 -7.00 -5.97
CA ASP A 157 6.72 -7.31 -7.38
C ASP A 157 7.10 -6.16 -8.33
N ILE A 158 7.31 -4.95 -7.81
CA ILE A 158 7.64 -3.77 -8.62
C ILE A 158 8.99 -3.95 -9.32
N MET A 159 10.01 -4.46 -8.61
CA MET A 159 11.34 -4.63 -9.19
C MET A 159 11.34 -5.63 -10.36
N PRO A 160 10.86 -6.87 -10.22
CA PRO A 160 10.79 -7.80 -11.36
C PRO A 160 9.93 -7.28 -12.50
N THR A 161 8.84 -6.54 -12.21
CA THR A 161 8.03 -5.92 -13.25
C THR A 161 8.80 -4.87 -14.05
N PHE A 162 9.58 -4.03 -13.39
CA PHE A 162 10.43 -3.05 -14.09
C PHE A 162 11.55 -3.72 -14.88
N CYS A 163 12.14 -4.80 -14.34
CA CYS A 163 13.13 -5.57 -15.07
C CYS A 163 12.55 -6.17 -16.36
N ASP A 164 11.35 -6.73 -16.31
CA ASP A 164 10.65 -7.22 -17.50
C ASP A 164 10.37 -6.12 -18.51
N ILE A 165 9.91 -4.94 -18.05
CA ILE A 165 9.62 -3.80 -18.92
C ILE A 165 10.86 -3.33 -19.69
N ILE A 166 12.03 -3.34 -19.05
CA ILE A 166 13.28 -2.92 -19.70
C ILE A 166 14.04 -4.07 -20.38
N GLY A 167 13.50 -5.30 -20.34
CA GLY A 167 14.14 -6.48 -20.95
C GLY A 167 15.34 -7.04 -20.17
N GLU A 168 15.48 -6.72 -18.88
CA GLU A 168 16.54 -7.25 -18.00
C GLU A 168 16.11 -8.62 -17.44
N GLN A 169 16.51 -9.71 -18.10
CA GLN A 169 16.11 -11.08 -17.74
C GLN A 169 16.99 -11.68 -16.62
N ASP A 170 18.23 -11.22 -16.50
CA ASP A 170 19.21 -11.78 -15.59
C ASP A 170 19.29 -11.03 -14.24
N TYR A 171 18.24 -10.29 -13.89
CA TYR A 171 18.24 -9.39 -12.72
C TYR A 171 18.51 -10.14 -11.41
N VAL A 172 18.03 -11.37 -11.24
CA VAL A 172 18.28 -12.21 -10.06
C VAL A 172 19.78 -12.46 -9.87
N ALA A 173 20.47 -12.89 -10.94
CA ALA A 173 21.91 -13.13 -10.88
C ALA A 173 22.72 -11.84 -10.75
N LYS A 174 22.29 -10.78 -11.46
CA LYS A 174 22.98 -9.49 -11.54
C LYS A 174 22.90 -8.67 -10.27
N TYR A 175 21.74 -8.69 -9.59
CA TYR A 175 21.48 -7.87 -8.40
C TYR A 175 21.47 -8.67 -7.11
N ARG A 176 21.93 -9.90 -7.15
CA ARG A 176 22.06 -10.77 -5.99
C ARG A 176 22.89 -10.09 -4.90
N ASN A 177 22.40 -10.15 -3.66
CA ASN A 177 23.16 -9.66 -2.50
C ASN A 177 24.16 -10.73 -2.04
N PRO A 178 25.46 -10.55 -2.27
CA PRO A 178 26.46 -11.57 -1.94
C PRO A 178 26.57 -11.87 -0.43
N ARG A 179 25.97 -11.02 0.43
CA ARG A 179 25.96 -11.24 1.88
C ARG A 179 24.91 -12.28 2.32
N LEU A 180 23.90 -12.53 1.50
CA LEU A 180 22.84 -13.50 1.77
C LEU A 180 23.16 -14.90 1.23
N GLY A 181 24.23 -15.04 0.43
CA GLY A 181 24.68 -16.31 -0.10
C GLY A 181 23.66 -16.96 -1.06
N GLU A 182 23.48 -18.27 -0.95
CA GLU A 182 22.51 -19.02 -1.78
C GLU A 182 21.05 -18.80 -1.37
N GLN A 183 20.81 -18.18 -0.22
CA GLN A 183 19.47 -17.83 0.27
C GLN A 183 18.98 -16.48 -0.26
N ASP A 184 19.79 -15.79 -1.06
CA ASP A 184 19.37 -14.54 -1.70
C ASP A 184 18.51 -14.84 -2.92
N TYR A 185 17.24 -14.64 -2.80
CA TYR A 185 16.24 -14.76 -3.86
C TYR A 185 15.29 -13.57 -3.84
N PHE A 186 14.64 -13.33 -4.97
CA PHE A 186 13.62 -12.31 -5.08
C PHE A 186 12.25 -12.93 -4.82
N ASP A 187 11.52 -12.41 -3.87
CA ASP A 187 10.16 -12.86 -3.56
C ASP A 187 9.14 -12.42 -4.60
N GLY A 188 9.46 -11.38 -5.38
CA GLY A 188 8.55 -10.74 -6.31
C GLY A 188 8.32 -11.53 -7.59
N ILE A 189 7.09 -11.43 -8.10
CA ILE A 189 6.65 -11.92 -9.41
C ILE A 189 6.23 -10.73 -10.26
N SER A 190 6.72 -10.65 -11.49
CA SER A 190 6.33 -9.58 -12.40
C SER A 190 4.83 -9.59 -12.67
N PHE A 191 4.18 -8.44 -12.53
CA PHE A 191 2.78 -8.23 -12.89
C PHE A 191 2.62 -7.51 -14.24
N LEU A 192 3.67 -7.50 -15.07
CA LEU A 192 3.60 -6.93 -16.41
C LEU A 192 2.47 -7.54 -17.26
N PRO A 193 2.23 -8.87 -17.27
CA PRO A 193 1.10 -9.43 -18.01
C PRO A 193 -0.24 -8.82 -17.61
N THR A 194 -0.49 -8.66 -16.31
CA THR A 194 -1.70 -8.01 -15.79
C THR A 194 -1.82 -6.56 -16.25
N LEU A 195 -0.72 -5.78 -16.21
CA LEU A 195 -0.72 -4.40 -16.71
C LEU A 195 -1.11 -4.31 -18.18
N LEU A 196 -0.67 -5.28 -18.99
CA LEU A 196 -0.95 -5.34 -20.43
C LEU A 196 -2.31 -5.97 -20.78
N GLY A 197 -3.10 -6.38 -19.77
CA GLY A 197 -4.39 -7.06 -19.97
C GLY A 197 -4.27 -8.52 -20.40
N ASN A 198 -3.13 -9.16 -20.14
CA ASN A 198 -2.81 -10.55 -20.52
C ASN A 198 -2.90 -11.49 -19.32
N ASP A 199 -3.99 -11.48 -18.59
CA ASP A 199 -4.15 -12.23 -17.33
C ASP A 199 -3.89 -13.73 -17.45
N ALA A 200 -4.12 -14.32 -18.62
CA ALA A 200 -3.84 -15.73 -18.88
C ALA A 200 -2.34 -16.09 -18.78
N GLN A 201 -1.45 -15.10 -18.85
CA GLN A 201 0.00 -15.26 -18.72
C GLN A 201 0.51 -14.86 -17.34
N GLN A 202 -0.37 -14.28 -16.50
CA GLN A 202 0.03 -13.81 -15.18
C GLN A 202 0.28 -14.98 -14.23
N GLN A 203 1.48 -15.01 -13.67
CA GLN A 203 1.84 -15.91 -12.58
C GLN A 203 1.33 -15.34 -11.25
N SER A 204 0.81 -16.20 -10.41
CA SER A 204 0.35 -15.83 -9.08
C SER A 204 1.35 -16.25 -8.02
N HIS A 205 1.40 -15.50 -6.93
CA HIS A 205 2.07 -15.95 -5.71
C HIS A 205 1.38 -17.20 -5.15
N ASP A 206 2.17 -18.16 -4.67
CA ASP A 206 1.64 -19.29 -3.90
C ASP A 206 0.94 -18.78 -2.64
N TYR A 207 1.50 -17.76 -2.01
CA TYR A 207 0.93 -17.02 -0.88
C TYR A 207 1.62 -15.66 -0.73
N LEU A 208 0.96 -14.74 -0.01
CA LEU A 208 1.51 -13.46 0.45
C LEU A 208 1.70 -13.49 1.96
N TYR A 209 2.74 -12.82 2.47
CA TYR A 209 3.14 -12.85 3.86
C TYR A 209 3.44 -11.46 4.41
N TRP A 210 3.03 -11.19 5.66
CA TRP A 210 3.25 -9.94 6.39
C TRP A 210 3.61 -10.18 7.83
N GLU A 211 4.51 -9.37 8.37
CA GLU A 211 4.81 -9.24 9.79
C GLU A 211 4.77 -7.79 10.23
N PHE A 212 4.22 -7.54 11.40
CA PHE A 212 4.22 -6.21 11.99
C PHE A 212 4.44 -6.31 13.50
N ASN A 213 5.66 -5.98 13.97
CA ASN A 213 6.09 -6.22 15.34
C ASN A 213 5.46 -5.27 16.38
N GLU A 214 5.19 -4.00 16.03
CA GLU A 214 4.63 -3.03 16.98
C GLU A 214 3.30 -3.51 17.59
N THR A 215 2.47 -4.16 16.80
CA THR A 215 1.19 -4.74 17.25
C THR A 215 1.24 -6.25 17.43
N ASN A 216 2.42 -6.84 17.19
CA ASN A 216 2.67 -8.29 17.26
C ASN A 216 1.67 -9.07 16.42
N GLN A 217 1.67 -8.79 15.11
CA GLN A 217 0.80 -9.43 14.13
C GLN A 217 1.63 -10.08 13.02
N ILE A 218 1.12 -11.21 12.54
CA ILE A 218 1.59 -11.91 11.34
C ILE A 218 0.36 -12.21 10.50
N ALA A 219 0.46 -12.11 9.19
CA ALA A 219 -0.58 -12.59 8.29
C ALA A 219 0.01 -13.40 7.14
N VAL A 220 -0.76 -14.36 6.67
CA VAL A 220 -0.51 -15.08 5.43
C VAL A 220 -1.82 -15.18 4.63
N ARG A 221 -1.74 -14.92 3.33
CA ARG A 221 -2.87 -15.07 2.42
C ARG A 221 -2.50 -16.04 1.31
N GLN A 222 -3.32 -17.09 1.15
CA GLN A 222 -3.21 -18.08 0.08
C GLN A 222 -4.54 -18.14 -0.67
N GLY A 223 -4.55 -17.61 -1.88
CA GLY A 223 -5.79 -17.41 -2.61
C GLY A 223 -6.75 -16.51 -1.85
N ASN A 224 -7.94 -17.02 -1.53
CA ASN A 224 -8.95 -16.31 -0.72
C ASN A 224 -8.81 -16.55 0.78
N TRP A 225 -8.06 -17.56 1.20
CA TRP A 225 -7.85 -17.83 2.62
C TRP A 225 -6.81 -16.93 3.23
N LYS A 226 -7.14 -16.34 4.37
CA LYS A 226 -6.24 -15.46 5.11
C LYS A 226 -6.20 -15.84 6.58
N LEU A 227 -5.00 -16.07 7.07
CA LEU A 227 -4.69 -16.25 8.49
C LEU A 227 -4.10 -14.96 9.02
N ILE A 228 -4.62 -14.48 10.14
CA ILE A 228 -3.99 -13.43 10.95
C ILE A 228 -3.66 -14.02 12.32
N VAL A 229 -2.42 -13.84 12.77
CA VAL A 229 -1.97 -14.20 14.09
C VAL A 229 -1.67 -12.93 14.85
N LYS A 230 -2.43 -12.66 15.91
CA LYS A 230 -2.24 -11.49 16.78
C LYS A 230 -1.89 -11.94 18.19
N LYS A 231 -0.68 -11.64 18.63
CA LYS A 231 -0.17 -12.06 19.96
C LYS A 231 -0.34 -13.57 20.19
N GLY A 232 -0.12 -14.37 19.15
CA GLY A 232 -0.25 -15.83 19.18
C GLY A 232 -1.68 -16.38 19.02
N VAL A 233 -2.70 -15.52 18.98
CA VAL A 233 -4.10 -15.91 18.69
C VAL A 233 -4.33 -15.91 17.19
N SER A 234 -4.90 -16.99 16.68
CA SER A 234 -5.16 -17.20 15.24
C SER A 234 -6.58 -16.84 14.87
N GLU A 235 -6.73 -16.09 13.78
CA GLU A 235 -7.99 -15.74 13.14
C GLU A 235 -7.90 -16.16 11.67
N LEU A 236 -8.89 -16.92 11.17
CA LEU A 236 -8.94 -17.43 9.80
C LEU A 236 -10.15 -16.88 9.06
N TYR A 237 -9.95 -16.40 7.84
CA TYR A 237 -10.99 -15.78 7.03
C TYR A 237 -10.99 -16.32 5.60
N ASP A 238 -12.18 -16.37 4.98
CA ASP A 238 -12.35 -16.56 3.54
C ASP A 238 -12.77 -15.24 2.90
N LEU A 239 -11.83 -14.53 2.30
CA LEU A 239 -12.04 -13.22 1.68
C LEU A 239 -12.97 -13.23 0.47
N ALA A 240 -13.30 -14.41 -0.10
CA ALA A 240 -14.29 -14.50 -1.16
C ALA A 240 -15.71 -14.26 -0.67
N THR A 241 -15.99 -14.65 0.59
CA THR A 241 -17.32 -14.56 1.20
C THR A 241 -17.40 -13.54 2.32
N ASP A 242 -16.25 -13.17 2.91
CA ASP A 242 -16.13 -12.26 4.06
C ASP A 242 -14.94 -11.31 3.87
N ILE A 243 -15.09 -10.36 2.95
CA ILE A 243 -14.02 -9.37 2.67
C ILE A 243 -13.77 -8.42 3.85
N HIS A 244 -14.76 -8.27 4.76
CA HIS A 244 -14.64 -7.45 5.96
C HIS A 244 -13.98 -8.19 7.14
N GLU A 245 -13.68 -9.49 7.00
CA GLU A 245 -13.00 -10.29 8.03
C GLU A 245 -13.75 -10.29 9.39
N ASP A 246 -15.07 -10.46 9.36
CA ASP A 246 -15.92 -10.45 10.54
C ASP A 246 -16.10 -11.83 11.20
N HIS A 247 -15.99 -12.90 10.40
CA HIS A 247 -16.30 -14.26 10.84
C HIS A 247 -15.03 -15.10 10.91
N ASN A 248 -14.52 -15.27 12.12
CA ASN A 248 -13.35 -16.13 12.37
C ASN A 248 -13.70 -17.61 12.19
N LEU A 249 -13.18 -18.23 11.14
CA LEU A 249 -13.40 -19.61 10.73
C LEU A 249 -12.37 -20.61 11.32
N ALA A 250 -11.49 -20.18 12.21
CA ALA A 250 -10.39 -21.01 12.72
C ALA A 250 -10.85 -22.30 13.38
N ALA A 251 -12.02 -22.29 14.04
CA ALA A 251 -12.60 -23.49 14.67
C ALA A 251 -13.27 -24.43 13.66
N ASP A 252 -13.80 -23.88 12.56
CA ASP A 252 -14.58 -24.63 11.57
C ASP A 252 -13.67 -25.30 10.51
N TYR A 253 -12.46 -24.73 10.27
CA TYR A 253 -11.50 -25.21 9.25
C TYR A 253 -10.12 -25.49 9.85
N PRO A 254 -9.99 -26.47 10.79
CA PRO A 254 -8.73 -26.74 11.48
C PRO A 254 -7.59 -27.20 10.54
N GLU A 255 -7.90 -27.91 9.47
CA GLU A 255 -6.91 -28.35 8.48
C GLU A 255 -6.34 -27.16 7.70
N LYS A 256 -7.20 -26.25 7.23
CA LYS A 256 -6.76 -25.01 6.54
C LYS A 256 -5.97 -24.10 7.48
N LEU A 257 -6.38 -24.00 8.74
CA LEU A 257 -5.64 -23.28 9.75
C LEU A 257 -4.23 -23.85 9.95
N ALA A 258 -4.10 -25.18 10.04
CA ALA A 258 -2.81 -25.85 10.19
C ALA A 258 -1.90 -25.64 8.96
N GLU A 259 -2.47 -25.71 7.74
CA GLU A 259 -1.77 -25.43 6.50
C GLU A 259 -1.18 -24.00 6.50
N LEU A 260 -2.00 -22.97 6.80
CA LEU A 260 -1.53 -21.59 6.80
C LEU A 260 -0.55 -21.29 7.94
N LYS A 261 -0.69 -21.93 9.12
CA LYS A 261 0.32 -21.84 10.18
C LYS A 261 1.67 -22.41 9.72
N SER A 262 1.66 -23.49 8.95
CA SER A 262 2.88 -24.05 8.36
C SER A 262 3.57 -23.05 7.42
N LEU A 263 2.80 -22.30 6.63
CA LEU A 263 3.34 -21.23 5.78
C LEU A 263 3.94 -20.10 6.63
N VAL A 264 3.31 -19.71 7.74
CA VAL A 264 3.89 -18.72 8.67
C VAL A 264 5.26 -19.18 9.16
N HIS A 265 5.38 -20.41 9.66
CA HIS A 265 6.66 -20.94 10.14
C HIS A 265 7.73 -21.06 9.04
N LYS A 266 7.32 -21.37 7.81
CA LYS A 266 8.23 -21.45 6.66
C LYS A 266 8.77 -20.07 6.24
N SER A 267 7.94 -19.02 6.36
CA SER A 267 8.25 -17.68 5.86
C SER A 267 8.97 -16.81 6.87
N HIS A 268 8.77 -17.07 8.16
CA HIS A 268 9.39 -16.30 9.22
C HIS A 268 10.91 -16.44 9.23
N THR A 269 11.57 -15.29 9.40
CA THR A 269 13.01 -15.23 9.65
C THR A 269 13.26 -14.55 10.99
N ASP A 270 13.89 -15.26 11.92
CA ASP A 270 14.20 -14.72 13.23
C ASP A 270 15.03 -13.45 13.15
N ASN A 271 14.53 -12.38 13.78
CA ASN A 271 15.22 -11.11 13.89
C ASN A 271 15.05 -10.53 15.31
N PRO A 272 16.17 -10.36 16.08
CA PRO A 272 16.08 -9.87 17.45
C PRO A 272 15.58 -8.43 17.56
N HIS A 273 15.65 -7.65 16.48
CA HIS A 273 15.16 -6.27 16.43
C HIS A 273 13.73 -6.16 15.90
N PHE A 274 13.16 -7.28 15.43
CA PHE A 274 11.83 -7.33 14.84
C PHE A 274 11.12 -8.62 15.28
N ALA A 275 10.92 -8.77 16.59
CA ALA A 275 10.33 -9.97 17.15
C ALA A 275 8.81 -9.98 17.02
N VAL A 276 8.25 -11.12 16.61
CA VAL A 276 6.82 -11.42 16.57
C VAL A 276 6.56 -12.76 17.25
N THR A 277 5.32 -13.00 17.70
CA THR A 277 4.92 -14.26 18.34
C THR A 277 4.31 -15.19 17.30
N LEU A 278 5.00 -16.27 16.97
CA LEU A 278 4.51 -17.28 16.04
C LEU A 278 3.29 -18.02 16.59
N PRO A 279 2.39 -18.53 15.73
CA PRO A 279 1.27 -19.36 16.14
C PRO A 279 1.77 -20.72 16.67
N LYS A 280 1.07 -21.24 17.70
CA LYS A 280 1.32 -22.59 18.22
C LYS A 280 0.68 -23.66 17.33
#